data_2c68113067870f2321cea974b65ed876
#
_entry.id   2c68113067870f2321cea974b65ed876
#
_cell.length_a   1.000
_cell.length_b   1.000
_cell.length_c   1.000
_cell.angle_alpha   90.00
_cell.angle_beta   90.00
_cell.angle_gamma   90.00
#
_symmetry.space_group_name_H-M   'P 1'
#
loop_
_entity.id
_entity.type
_entity.pdbx_description
1 polymer ?
#
loop_
_entity_poly.entity_id
_entity_poly.type
_entity_poly.pdbx_seq_one_letter_code
_entity_poly.pdbx_strand_id
1 'polypeptide(L)'
;MTAAGALARACHPLPSLAVTVFAVALGVAAGAGWRSVLLGAAVLTGQLSIGWLNDLVDADVDAEAGRTTKPVAAGEVGRTTVRTAVIAAAVACVGLSLALGVLPGLLHLLAVAGAWAYDLALKRTAASPAPFALSFGLLPAIAATTAGATAPWSLLVAAGLLGAAAHFANTVPDAVADAVTGVRGLPQRIGPRRSQVVAAAGVVAACAVVLVVQGRELPLVGTALLAASSAVAAWSPFAPGHLSFRLVLGAAALAVAGVVAAG
;
A
#
# COMPACT_ATOMS: atom_id res chain seq x y z
N MET A 1 18.05 -20.27 -10.70
CA MET A 1 17.44 -18.94 -11.03
C MET A 1 18.52 -17.87 -10.93
N THR A 2 18.38 -16.74 -11.65
CA THR A 2 19.40 -15.66 -11.58
C THR A 2 19.21 -14.82 -10.30
N ALA A 3 20.30 -14.29 -9.73
CA ALA A 3 20.25 -13.39 -8.58
C ALA A 3 19.38 -12.15 -8.84
N ALA A 4 19.35 -11.65 -10.09
CA ALA A 4 18.48 -10.54 -10.49
C ALA A 4 16.98 -10.92 -10.40
N GLY A 5 16.60 -12.12 -10.81
CA GLY A 5 15.22 -12.60 -10.68
C GLY A 5 14.81 -12.80 -9.21
N ALA A 6 15.72 -13.27 -8.36
CA ALA A 6 15.50 -13.38 -6.92
C ALA A 6 15.31 -11.98 -6.29
N LEU A 7 16.17 -11.01 -6.64
CA LEU A 7 16.05 -9.63 -6.15
C LEU A 7 14.72 -8.97 -6.59
N ALA A 8 14.28 -9.22 -7.85
CA ALA A 8 13.00 -8.70 -8.32
C ALA A 8 11.80 -9.30 -7.57
N ARG A 9 11.87 -10.55 -7.09
CA ARG A 9 10.81 -11.12 -6.25
C ARG A 9 10.83 -10.60 -4.82
N ALA A 10 12.02 -10.36 -4.27
CA ALA A 10 12.20 -9.86 -2.91
C ALA A 10 11.59 -8.46 -2.66
N CYS A 11 11.34 -7.66 -3.72
CA CYS A 11 10.72 -6.35 -3.58
C CYS A 11 9.18 -6.38 -3.56
N HIS A 12 8.55 -7.54 -3.54
CA HIS A 12 7.08 -7.68 -3.62
C HIS A 12 6.48 -6.96 -4.84
N PRO A 13 6.76 -7.41 -6.07
CA PRO A 13 6.55 -6.63 -7.29
C PRO A 13 5.10 -6.20 -7.53
N LEU A 14 4.13 -7.06 -7.18
CA LEU A 14 2.71 -6.73 -7.41
C LEU A 14 2.22 -5.56 -6.56
N PRO A 15 2.39 -5.54 -5.22
CA PRO A 15 2.06 -4.37 -4.41
C PRO A 15 2.83 -3.12 -4.84
N SER A 16 4.13 -3.24 -5.11
CA SER A 16 4.99 -2.12 -5.51
C SER A 16 4.51 -1.45 -6.79
N LEU A 17 4.16 -2.25 -7.81
CA LEU A 17 3.60 -1.74 -9.06
C LEU A 17 2.21 -1.14 -8.87
N ALA A 18 1.34 -1.78 -8.07
CA ALA A 18 -0.01 -1.28 -7.82
C ALA A 18 0.01 0.12 -7.19
N VAL A 19 0.81 0.31 -6.12
CA VAL A 19 0.95 1.63 -5.45
C VAL A 19 1.55 2.66 -6.39
N THR A 20 2.54 2.27 -7.21
CA THR A 20 3.16 3.16 -8.21
C THR A 20 2.13 3.61 -9.26
N VAL A 21 1.34 2.68 -9.80
CA VAL A 21 0.28 2.99 -10.78
C VAL A 21 -0.77 3.91 -10.16
N PHE A 22 -1.18 3.66 -8.92
CA PHE A 22 -2.13 4.54 -8.21
C PHE A 22 -1.56 5.95 -8.01
N ALA A 23 -0.28 6.07 -7.65
CA ALA A 23 0.37 7.37 -7.51
C ALA A 23 0.40 8.15 -8.83
N VAL A 24 0.76 7.47 -9.94
CA VAL A 24 0.75 8.08 -11.29
C VAL A 24 -0.66 8.50 -11.68
N ALA A 25 -1.66 7.64 -11.48
CA ALA A 25 -3.06 7.94 -11.82
C ALA A 25 -3.59 9.15 -11.04
N LEU A 26 -3.30 9.22 -9.73
CA LEU A 26 -3.66 10.38 -8.90
C LEU A 26 -2.91 11.66 -9.36
N GLY A 27 -1.64 11.55 -9.73
CA GLY A 27 -0.86 12.66 -10.27
C GLY A 27 -1.43 13.19 -11.58
N VAL A 28 -1.84 12.29 -12.48
CA VAL A 28 -2.51 12.66 -13.76
C VAL A 28 -3.85 13.33 -13.48
N ALA A 29 -4.69 12.74 -12.61
CA ALA A 29 -5.98 13.32 -12.24
C ALA A 29 -5.85 14.69 -11.54
N ALA A 30 -4.77 14.89 -10.77
CA ALA A 30 -4.47 16.18 -10.15
C ALA A 30 -3.90 17.22 -11.14
N GLY A 31 -3.65 16.87 -12.40
CA GLY A 31 -3.08 17.77 -13.40
C GLY A 31 -1.56 17.97 -13.33
N ALA A 32 -0.83 17.04 -12.71
CA ALA A 32 0.63 17.16 -12.56
C ALA A 32 1.43 17.02 -13.88
N GLY A 33 0.77 16.65 -14.97
CA GLY A 33 1.40 16.50 -16.29
C GLY A 33 2.57 15.49 -16.26
N TRP A 34 3.72 15.83 -16.87
CA TRP A 34 4.91 14.97 -16.88
C TRP A 34 5.46 14.66 -15.49
N ARG A 35 5.19 15.51 -14.49
CA ARG A 35 5.60 15.27 -13.10
C ARG A 35 4.94 14.05 -12.48
N SER A 36 3.85 13.55 -13.05
CA SER A 36 3.24 12.26 -12.67
C SER A 36 4.20 11.08 -12.91
N VAL A 37 5.04 11.15 -13.95
CA VAL A 37 6.08 10.13 -14.21
C VAL A 37 7.18 10.21 -13.15
N LEU A 38 7.61 11.43 -12.79
CA LEU A 38 8.58 11.63 -11.71
C LEU A 38 8.02 11.14 -10.37
N LEU A 39 6.75 11.43 -10.08
CA LEU A 39 6.05 10.90 -8.91
C LEU A 39 6.04 9.36 -8.91
N GLY A 40 5.73 8.74 -10.05
CA GLY A 40 5.80 7.29 -10.21
C GLY A 40 7.20 6.74 -9.93
N ALA A 41 8.25 7.38 -10.43
CA ALA A 41 9.64 6.98 -10.19
C ALA A 41 10.03 7.11 -8.71
N ALA A 42 9.64 8.20 -8.04
CA ALA A 42 9.87 8.40 -6.62
C ALA A 42 9.16 7.31 -5.79
N VAL A 43 7.86 7.07 -6.07
CA VAL A 43 7.08 6.05 -5.39
C VAL A 43 7.64 4.66 -5.65
N LEU A 44 8.01 4.32 -6.88
CA LEU A 44 8.58 3.01 -7.21
C LEU A 44 9.87 2.76 -6.42
N THR A 45 10.78 3.72 -6.38
CA THR A 45 12.03 3.56 -5.62
C THR A 45 11.78 3.45 -4.11
N GLY A 46 10.80 4.16 -3.57
CA GLY A 46 10.32 3.99 -2.21
C GLY A 46 9.78 2.58 -1.96
N GLN A 47 8.90 2.08 -2.83
CA GLN A 47 8.33 0.73 -2.73
C GLN A 47 9.40 -0.37 -2.84
N LEU A 48 10.39 -0.21 -3.73
CA LEU A 48 11.52 -1.13 -3.82
C LEU A 48 12.31 -1.18 -2.52
N SER A 49 12.60 -0.02 -1.92
CA SER A 49 13.32 0.06 -0.64
C SER A 49 12.56 -0.63 0.49
N ILE A 50 11.24 -0.45 0.56
CA ILE A 50 10.36 -1.05 1.56
C ILE A 50 10.31 -2.58 1.38
N GLY A 51 10.05 -3.07 0.16
CA GLY A 51 9.93 -4.49 -0.10
C GLY A 51 11.23 -5.26 0.19
N TRP A 52 12.38 -4.74 -0.22
CA TRP A 52 13.68 -5.33 0.07
C TRP A 52 14.03 -5.25 1.56
N LEU A 53 13.68 -4.16 2.24
CA LEU A 53 13.87 -4.06 3.69
C LEU A 53 13.04 -5.11 4.43
N ASN A 54 11.78 -5.30 4.04
CA ASN A 54 10.90 -6.32 4.60
C ASN A 54 11.51 -7.72 4.50
N ASP A 55 11.93 -8.13 3.29
CA ASP A 55 12.53 -9.45 3.05
C ASP A 55 13.85 -9.65 3.81
N LEU A 56 14.64 -8.57 3.97
CA LEU A 56 15.89 -8.59 4.70
C LEU A 56 15.70 -8.71 6.23
N VAL A 57 14.74 -7.96 6.78
CA VAL A 57 14.46 -7.93 8.23
C VAL A 57 13.82 -9.24 8.70
N ASP A 58 12.98 -9.84 7.85
CA ASP A 58 12.27 -11.08 8.17
C ASP A 58 13.08 -12.35 7.84
N ALA A 59 14.25 -12.23 7.21
CA ALA A 59 15.00 -13.35 6.63
C ALA A 59 15.25 -14.52 7.60
N ASP A 60 15.59 -14.25 8.87
CA ASP A 60 15.86 -15.30 9.85
C ASP A 60 14.58 -16.01 10.28
N VAL A 61 13.54 -15.22 10.58
CA VAL A 61 12.22 -15.72 11.00
C VAL A 61 11.54 -16.49 9.86
N ASP A 62 11.65 -16.01 8.64
CA ASP A 62 11.10 -16.68 7.44
C ASP A 62 11.87 -17.99 7.14
N ALA A 63 13.18 -18.03 7.36
CA ALA A 63 13.99 -19.24 7.22
C ALA A 63 13.62 -20.29 8.27
N GLU A 64 13.47 -19.91 9.54
CA GLU A 64 13.01 -20.78 10.61
C GLU A 64 11.60 -21.33 10.37
N ALA A 65 10.71 -20.53 9.76
CA ALA A 65 9.37 -20.94 9.39
C ALA A 65 9.31 -21.76 8.07
N GLY A 66 10.46 -22.02 7.41
CA GLY A 66 10.53 -22.79 6.18
C GLY A 66 9.88 -22.08 4.96
N ARG A 67 9.82 -20.75 4.94
CA ARG A 67 9.24 -19.96 3.85
C ARG A 67 10.15 -19.91 2.62
N THR A 68 10.14 -20.98 1.84
CA THR A 68 10.98 -21.12 0.62
C THR A 68 10.60 -20.16 -0.52
N THR A 69 9.46 -19.49 -0.43
CA THR A 69 9.02 -18.47 -1.41
C THR A 69 9.70 -17.11 -1.21
N LYS A 70 10.34 -16.89 -0.04
CA LYS A 70 11.06 -15.66 0.30
C LYS A 70 12.53 -15.76 -0.15
N PRO A 71 12.99 -14.95 -1.12
CA PRO A 71 14.30 -15.15 -1.76
C PRO A 71 15.49 -15.03 -0.81
N VAL A 72 15.46 -14.12 0.18
CA VAL A 72 16.55 -13.97 1.15
C VAL A 72 16.57 -15.15 2.11
N ALA A 73 15.42 -15.56 2.65
CA ALA A 73 15.31 -16.71 3.55
C ALA A 73 15.69 -18.02 2.86
N ALA A 74 15.35 -18.18 1.58
CA ALA A 74 15.72 -19.34 0.75
C ALA A 74 17.19 -19.34 0.29
N GLY A 75 17.97 -18.29 0.58
CA GLY A 75 19.36 -18.17 0.15
C GLY A 75 19.56 -17.93 -1.34
N GLU A 76 18.51 -17.59 -2.09
CA GLU A 76 18.57 -17.34 -3.55
C GLU A 76 19.28 -16.01 -3.88
N VAL A 77 19.31 -15.07 -2.94
CA VAL A 77 20.03 -13.80 -3.01
C VAL A 77 20.70 -13.49 -1.68
N GLY A 78 21.94 -13.03 -1.72
CA GLY A 78 22.72 -12.72 -0.52
C GLY A 78 22.21 -11.46 0.20
N ARG A 79 22.22 -11.49 1.54
CA ARG A 79 21.80 -10.34 2.39
C ARG A 79 22.56 -9.05 2.07
N THR A 80 23.84 -9.14 1.72
CA THR A 80 24.66 -7.97 1.35
C THR A 80 24.11 -7.34 0.06
N THR A 81 23.77 -8.14 -0.95
CA THR A 81 23.17 -7.66 -2.20
C THR A 81 21.86 -6.94 -1.95
N VAL A 82 20.97 -7.53 -1.14
CA VAL A 82 19.69 -6.90 -0.81
C VAL A 82 19.88 -5.63 0.01
N ARG A 83 20.80 -5.62 0.98
CA ARG A 83 21.12 -4.40 1.74
C ARG A 83 21.62 -3.27 0.85
N THR A 84 22.51 -3.57 -0.11
CA THR A 84 22.99 -2.58 -1.09
C THR A 84 21.82 -2.07 -1.95
N ALA A 85 20.91 -2.95 -2.37
CA ALA A 85 19.71 -2.56 -3.13
C ALA A 85 18.77 -1.65 -2.32
N VAL A 86 18.54 -1.95 -1.02
CA VAL A 86 17.78 -1.08 -0.10
C VAL A 86 18.39 0.31 -0.05
N ILE A 87 19.70 0.41 0.19
CA ILE A 87 20.39 1.69 0.31
C ILE A 87 20.31 2.47 -1.01
N ALA A 88 20.60 1.82 -2.13
CA ALA A 88 20.53 2.46 -3.45
C ALA A 88 19.11 2.98 -3.77
N ALA A 89 18.08 2.17 -3.51
CA ALA A 89 16.70 2.57 -3.71
C ALA A 89 16.27 3.71 -2.77
N ALA A 90 16.71 3.68 -1.50
CA ALA A 90 16.42 4.74 -0.54
C ALA A 90 17.07 6.07 -0.94
N VAL A 91 18.33 6.06 -1.38
CA VAL A 91 19.02 7.24 -1.87
C VAL A 91 18.33 7.79 -3.12
N ALA A 92 18.00 6.95 -4.09
CA ALA A 92 17.25 7.35 -5.27
C ALA A 92 15.86 7.91 -4.89
N CYS A 93 15.16 7.27 -3.95
CA CYS A 93 13.87 7.73 -3.43
C CYS A 93 13.97 9.15 -2.84
N VAL A 94 14.99 9.43 -2.01
CA VAL A 94 15.21 10.76 -1.44
C VAL A 94 15.42 11.79 -2.55
N GLY A 95 16.31 11.52 -3.50
CA GLY A 95 16.61 12.45 -4.61
C GLY A 95 15.38 12.73 -5.48
N LEU A 96 14.66 11.69 -5.90
CA LEU A 96 13.46 11.81 -6.73
C LEU A 96 12.31 12.48 -5.98
N SER A 97 12.14 12.19 -4.68
CA SER A 97 11.12 12.82 -3.85
C SER A 97 11.36 14.34 -3.74
N LEU A 98 12.59 14.75 -3.45
CA LEU A 98 12.92 16.17 -3.36
C LEU A 98 12.85 16.90 -4.71
N ALA A 99 13.07 16.18 -5.83
CA ALA A 99 12.88 16.71 -7.18
C ALA A 99 11.39 17.00 -7.51
N LEU A 100 10.42 16.38 -6.79
CA LEU A 100 9.00 16.74 -6.86
C LEU A 100 8.71 18.12 -6.25
N GLY A 101 9.63 18.66 -5.45
CA GLY A 101 9.47 19.87 -4.65
C GLY A 101 9.53 19.55 -3.16
N VAL A 102 9.74 20.56 -2.33
CA VAL A 102 9.97 20.38 -0.90
C VAL A 102 8.77 19.73 -0.21
N LEU A 103 7.56 20.28 -0.39
CA LEU A 103 6.37 19.77 0.29
C LEU A 103 5.98 18.36 -0.17
N PRO A 104 5.76 18.08 -1.48
CA PRO A 104 5.42 16.72 -1.92
C PRO A 104 6.54 15.72 -1.59
N GLY A 105 7.80 16.14 -1.66
CA GLY A 105 8.94 15.31 -1.29
C GLY A 105 8.94 14.91 0.17
N LEU A 106 8.76 15.86 1.09
CA LEU A 106 8.69 15.57 2.52
C LEU A 106 7.50 14.70 2.88
N LEU A 107 6.33 14.93 2.27
CA LEU A 107 5.15 14.08 2.46
C LEU A 107 5.42 12.63 2.00
N HIS A 108 6.08 12.46 0.84
CA HIS A 108 6.42 11.13 0.33
C HIS A 108 7.46 10.45 1.23
N LEU A 109 8.50 11.15 1.66
CA LEU A 109 9.51 10.60 2.58
C LEU A 109 8.90 10.23 3.94
N LEU A 110 7.91 10.98 4.44
CA LEU A 110 7.16 10.63 5.64
C LEU A 110 6.36 9.34 5.44
N ALA A 111 5.72 9.15 4.27
CA ALA A 111 5.01 7.92 3.93
C ALA A 111 5.97 6.71 3.89
N VAL A 112 7.14 6.85 3.26
CA VAL A 112 8.18 5.81 3.21
C VAL A 112 8.73 5.50 4.60
N ALA A 113 8.99 6.53 5.41
CA ALA A 113 9.44 6.35 6.80
C ALA A 113 8.42 5.59 7.65
N GLY A 114 7.12 5.87 7.45
CA GLY A 114 6.03 5.12 8.08
C GLY A 114 6.06 3.63 7.71
N ALA A 115 6.26 3.31 6.43
CA ALA A 115 6.37 1.92 5.96
C ALA A 115 7.65 1.23 6.49
N TRP A 116 8.77 1.92 6.57
CA TRP A 116 9.98 1.39 7.22
C TRP A 116 9.76 1.15 8.72
N ALA A 117 9.07 2.07 9.42
CA ALA A 117 8.71 1.88 10.82
C ALA A 117 7.81 0.66 11.02
N TYR A 118 6.92 0.37 10.06
CA TYR A 118 6.15 -0.86 10.06
C TYR A 118 7.06 -2.08 10.01
N ASP A 119 7.96 -2.16 9.04
CA ASP A 119 8.85 -3.33 8.87
C ASP A 119 9.78 -3.54 10.06
N LEU A 120 10.32 -2.46 10.62
CA LEU A 120 11.31 -2.52 11.69
C LEU A 120 10.70 -2.78 13.07
N ALA A 121 9.49 -2.24 13.35
CA ALA A 121 8.95 -2.25 14.70
C ALA A 121 7.43 -2.50 14.79
N LEU A 122 6.60 -1.80 13.99
CA LEU A 122 5.18 -1.69 14.27
C LEU A 122 4.36 -2.91 13.82
N LYS A 123 4.86 -3.73 12.88
CA LYS A 123 4.15 -4.91 12.38
C LYS A 123 3.79 -5.94 13.45
N ARG A 124 4.51 -5.95 14.57
CA ARG A 124 4.27 -6.86 15.72
C ARG A 124 3.42 -6.23 16.82
N THR A 125 2.89 -5.03 16.61
CA THR A 125 2.15 -4.26 17.61
C THR A 125 0.69 -4.04 17.19
N ALA A 126 -0.15 -3.59 18.13
CA ALA A 126 -1.53 -3.19 17.82
C ALA A 126 -1.60 -1.96 16.90
N ALA A 127 -0.51 -1.19 16.77
CA ALA A 127 -0.41 -0.05 15.88
C ALA A 127 -0.09 -0.43 14.42
N SER A 128 -0.01 -1.74 14.08
CA SER A 128 0.36 -2.21 12.74
C SER A 128 -0.48 -1.64 11.58
N PRO A 129 -1.77 -1.23 11.71
CA PRO A 129 -2.51 -0.58 10.63
C PRO A 129 -2.13 0.90 10.41
N ALA A 130 -1.58 1.56 11.43
CA ALA A 130 -1.33 3.01 11.38
C ALA A 130 -0.35 3.44 10.26
N PRO A 131 0.78 2.74 10.01
CA PRO A 131 1.66 3.07 8.89
C PRO A 131 0.97 2.97 7.53
N PHE A 132 0.10 1.99 7.32
CA PHE A 132 -0.67 1.85 6.09
C PHE A 132 -1.68 2.98 5.93
N ALA A 133 -2.42 3.31 7.01
CA ALA A 133 -3.35 4.45 7.00
C ALA A 133 -2.62 5.75 6.69
N LEU A 134 -1.45 6.00 7.30
CA LEU A 134 -0.63 7.17 7.07
C LEU A 134 -0.12 7.23 5.62
N SER A 135 0.56 6.18 5.16
CA SER A 135 1.22 6.19 3.85
C SER A 135 0.22 6.32 2.70
N PHE A 136 -0.90 5.60 2.76
CA PHE A 136 -1.96 5.74 1.76
C PHE A 136 -2.72 7.06 1.90
N GLY A 137 -3.00 7.51 3.13
CA GLY A 137 -3.69 8.78 3.37
C GLY A 137 -2.91 9.99 2.87
N LEU A 138 -1.58 9.92 2.86
CA LEU A 138 -0.74 10.98 2.30
C LEU A 138 -0.69 10.98 0.77
N LEU A 139 -1.00 9.86 0.09
CA LEU A 139 -0.83 9.72 -1.35
C LEU A 139 -1.60 10.76 -2.18
N PRO A 140 -2.89 11.07 -1.89
CA PRO A 140 -3.60 12.17 -2.57
C PRO A 140 -2.96 13.53 -2.35
N ALA A 141 -2.45 13.80 -1.14
CA ALA A 141 -1.76 15.07 -0.84
C ALA A 141 -0.44 15.18 -1.60
N ILE A 142 0.33 14.08 -1.70
CA ILE A 142 1.57 14.03 -2.48
C ILE A 142 1.27 14.32 -3.96
N ALA A 143 0.24 13.68 -4.53
CA ALA A 143 -0.16 13.86 -5.92
C ALA A 143 -0.61 15.31 -6.19
N ALA A 144 -1.51 15.86 -5.36
CA ALA A 144 -2.02 17.22 -5.52
C ALA A 144 -0.91 18.28 -5.35
N THR A 145 -0.07 18.15 -4.32
CA THR A 145 1.03 19.11 -4.11
C THR A 145 2.11 19.01 -5.20
N THR A 146 2.29 17.84 -5.84
CA THR A 146 3.13 17.69 -7.03
C THR A 146 2.57 18.50 -8.21
N ALA A 147 1.24 18.64 -8.30
CA ALA A 147 0.56 19.49 -9.30
C ALA A 147 0.47 20.97 -8.90
N GLY A 148 0.94 21.35 -7.71
CA GLY A 148 0.79 22.71 -7.17
C GLY A 148 -0.62 23.00 -6.62
N ALA A 149 -1.40 21.95 -6.32
CA ALA A 149 -2.76 22.01 -5.79
C ALA A 149 -2.85 21.42 -4.37
N THR A 150 -4.03 21.44 -3.78
CA THR A 150 -4.34 20.80 -2.50
C THR A 150 -5.38 19.72 -2.68
N ALA A 151 -5.18 18.58 -2.03
CA ALA A 151 -6.19 17.53 -2.04
C ALA A 151 -7.28 17.81 -1.01
N PRO A 152 -8.57 17.54 -1.33
CA PRO A 152 -9.64 17.56 -0.34
C PRO A 152 -9.35 16.57 0.80
N TRP A 153 -9.64 16.98 2.03
CA TRP A 153 -9.42 16.14 3.22
C TRP A 153 -10.14 14.78 3.13
N SER A 154 -11.29 14.75 2.46
CA SER A 154 -12.06 13.52 2.24
C SER A 154 -11.28 12.46 1.48
N LEU A 155 -10.44 12.84 0.51
CA LEU A 155 -9.56 11.91 -0.22
C LEU A 155 -8.44 11.38 0.67
N LEU A 156 -7.89 12.21 1.56
CA LEU A 156 -6.85 11.76 2.50
C LEU A 156 -7.43 10.72 3.47
N VAL A 157 -8.61 11.00 4.03
CA VAL A 157 -9.31 10.08 4.94
C VAL A 157 -9.69 8.79 4.23
N ALA A 158 -10.28 8.89 3.04
CA ALA A 158 -10.68 7.72 2.24
C ALA A 158 -9.46 6.84 1.89
N ALA A 159 -8.37 7.45 1.41
CA ALA A 159 -7.16 6.72 1.09
C ALA A 159 -6.51 6.08 2.34
N GLY A 160 -6.53 6.75 3.48
CA GLY A 160 -6.08 6.19 4.76
C GLY A 160 -6.91 4.98 5.19
N LEU A 161 -8.24 5.04 5.05
CA LEU A 161 -9.14 3.91 5.31
C LEU A 161 -8.87 2.74 4.36
N LEU A 162 -8.64 3.01 3.07
CA LEU A 162 -8.26 1.98 2.09
C LEU A 162 -6.90 1.34 2.43
N GLY A 163 -5.92 2.14 2.87
CA GLY A 163 -4.63 1.63 3.33
C GLY A 163 -4.75 0.70 4.53
N ALA A 164 -5.50 1.11 5.56
CA ALA A 164 -5.79 0.26 6.70
C ALA A 164 -6.53 -1.03 6.29
N ALA A 165 -7.55 -0.91 5.43
CA ALA A 165 -8.30 -2.05 4.90
C ALA A 165 -7.39 -3.04 4.16
N ALA A 166 -6.49 -2.52 3.31
CA ALA A 166 -5.50 -3.34 2.60
C ALA A 166 -4.57 -4.09 3.56
N HIS A 167 -4.13 -3.44 4.66
CA HIS A 167 -3.34 -4.10 5.70
C HIS A 167 -4.09 -5.28 6.33
N PHE A 168 -5.34 -5.07 6.76
CA PHE A 168 -6.15 -6.15 7.33
C PHE A 168 -6.38 -7.29 6.34
N ALA A 169 -6.68 -6.98 5.07
CA ALA A 169 -6.90 -7.99 4.05
C ALA A 169 -5.63 -8.79 3.73
N ASN A 170 -4.46 -8.11 3.65
CA ASN A 170 -3.18 -8.73 3.30
C ASN A 170 -2.69 -9.74 4.34
N THR A 171 -3.08 -9.59 5.61
CA THR A 171 -2.65 -10.48 6.69
C THR A 171 -3.50 -11.76 6.79
N VAL A 172 -4.67 -11.81 6.16
CA VAL A 172 -5.57 -12.98 6.26
C VAL A 172 -4.98 -14.25 5.64
N PRO A 173 -4.39 -14.24 4.43
CA PRO A 173 -3.75 -15.41 3.84
C PRO A 173 -2.56 -15.93 4.65
N ASP A 174 -1.84 -15.04 5.33
CA ASP A 174 -0.61 -15.35 6.06
C ASP A 174 -0.84 -15.71 7.53
N ALA A 175 -2.09 -15.69 8.02
CA ALA A 175 -2.42 -15.83 9.44
C ALA A 175 -1.82 -17.08 10.12
N VAL A 176 -1.72 -18.21 9.39
CA VAL A 176 -1.13 -19.46 9.91
C VAL A 176 0.39 -19.33 10.04
N ALA A 177 1.05 -18.79 9.02
CA ALA A 177 2.48 -18.58 9.01
C ALA A 177 2.91 -17.50 10.04
N ASP A 178 2.12 -16.44 10.17
CA ASP A 178 2.34 -15.38 11.16
C ASP A 178 2.22 -15.89 12.60
N ALA A 179 1.33 -16.87 12.84
CA ALA A 179 1.22 -17.50 14.16
C ALA A 179 2.49 -18.27 14.54
N VAL A 180 3.14 -18.92 13.57
CA VAL A 180 4.41 -19.66 13.77
C VAL A 180 5.58 -18.69 14.00
N THR A 181 5.62 -17.58 13.23
CA THR A 181 6.71 -16.60 13.29
C THR A 181 6.57 -15.56 14.42
N GLY A 182 5.50 -15.65 15.21
CA GLY A 182 5.26 -14.76 16.33
C GLY A 182 4.88 -13.32 15.94
N VAL A 183 4.48 -13.08 14.69
CA VAL A 183 3.92 -11.79 14.26
C VAL A 183 2.57 -11.58 14.94
N ARG A 184 2.46 -10.52 15.74
CA ARG A 184 1.25 -10.22 16.56
C ARG A 184 0.75 -8.80 16.34
N GLY A 185 0.61 -8.38 15.08
CA GLY A 185 -0.07 -7.14 14.71
C GLY A 185 -1.57 -7.17 15.09
N LEU A 186 -2.25 -6.05 14.90
CA LEU A 186 -3.68 -5.96 15.23
C LEU A 186 -4.53 -7.00 14.49
N PRO A 187 -4.35 -7.26 13.17
CA PRO A 187 -5.12 -8.27 12.46
C PRO A 187 -4.96 -9.67 13.06
N GLN A 188 -3.73 -10.06 13.44
CA GLN A 188 -3.46 -11.36 14.06
C GLN A 188 -4.11 -11.50 15.44
N ARG A 189 -4.17 -10.38 16.21
CA ARG A 189 -4.82 -10.36 17.54
C ARG A 189 -6.33 -10.52 17.47
N ILE A 190 -7.00 -9.94 16.47
CA ILE A 190 -8.47 -10.03 16.33
C ILE A 190 -8.91 -11.25 15.52
N GLY A 191 -8.00 -11.87 14.79
CA GLY A 191 -8.20 -13.08 14.01
C GLY A 191 -8.71 -12.83 12.57
N PRO A 192 -8.61 -13.86 11.69
CA PRO A 192 -8.81 -13.70 10.24
C PRO A 192 -10.21 -13.20 9.88
N ARG A 193 -11.26 -13.77 10.50
CA ARG A 193 -12.66 -13.40 10.17
C ARG A 193 -12.96 -11.94 10.53
N ARG A 194 -12.52 -11.47 11.70
CA ARG A 194 -12.72 -10.08 12.09
C ARG A 194 -11.89 -9.15 11.21
N SER A 195 -10.68 -9.56 10.82
CA SER A 195 -9.84 -8.80 9.90
C SER A 195 -10.50 -8.62 8.53
N GLN A 196 -11.16 -9.66 7.99
CA GLN A 196 -11.95 -9.54 6.75
C GLN A 196 -13.09 -8.53 6.89
N VAL A 197 -13.84 -8.58 8.00
CA VAL A 197 -14.93 -7.63 8.26
C VAL A 197 -14.40 -6.20 8.38
N VAL A 198 -13.30 -5.98 9.12
CA VAL A 198 -12.68 -4.67 9.28
C VAL A 198 -12.18 -4.14 7.92
N ALA A 199 -11.56 -5.00 7.10
CA ALA A 199 -11.12 -4.62 5.77
C ALA A 199 -12.31 -4.18 4.88
N ALA A 200 -13.38 -4.97 4.85
CA ALA A 200 -14.59 -4.64 4.10
C ALA A 200 -15.23 -3.32 4.58
N ALA A 201 -15.38 -3.17 5.89
CA ALA A 201 -15.93 -1.95 6.50
C ALA A 201 -15.07 -0.72 6.18
N GLY A 202 -13.74 -0.87 6.16
CA GLY A 202 -12.81 0.20 5.80
C GLY A 202 -13.00 0.68 4.35
N VAL A 203 -13.18 -0.24 3.40
CA VAL A 203 -13.46 0.13 2.00
C VAL A 203 -14.83 0.81 1.87
N VAL A 204 -15.86 0.26 2.49
CA VAL A 204 -17.21 0.87 2.46
C VAL A 204 -17.18 2.27 3.08
N ALA A 205 -16.51 2.44 4.23
CA ALA A 205 -16.36 3.74 4.87
C ALA A 205 -15.59 4.75 3.99
N ALA A 206 -14.54 4.31 3.30
CA ALA A 206 -13.78 5.14 2.37
C ALA A 206 -14.68 5.65 1.22
N CYS A 207 -15.45 4.75 0.60
CA CYS A 207 -16.40 5.11 -0.45
C CYS A 207 -17.49 6.06 0.08
N ALA A 208 -18.01 5.79 1.28
CA ALA A 208 -19.04 6.63 1.90
C ALA A 208 -18.54 8.07 2.16
N VAL A 209 -17.29 8.22 2.65
CA VAL A 209 -16.68 9.54 2.86
C VAL A 209 -16.64 10.34 1.56
N VAL A 210 -16.19 9.72 0.47
CA VAL A 210 -16.12 10.40 -0.85
C VAL A 210 -17.53 10.73 -1.34
N LEU A 211 -18.46 9.78 -1.31
CA LEU A 211 -19.84 9.97 -1.79
C LEU A 211 -20.58 11.05 -0.99
N VAL A 212 -20.43 11.12 0.32
CA VAL A 212 -21.10 12.11 1.17
C VAL A 212 -20.54 13.50 0.94
N VAL A 213 -19.21 13.63 0.81
CA VAL A 213 -18.55 14.94 0.72
C VAL A 213 -18.54 15.47 -0.71
N GLN A 214 -18.32 14.62 -1.70
CA GLN A 214 -18.11 15.02 -3.10
C GLN A 214 -19.16 14.46 -4.06
N GLY A 215 -20.12 13.66 -3.59
CA GLY A 215 -21.02 12.89 -4.47
C GLY A 215 -21.83 13.74 -5.45
N ARG A 216 -22.13 15.00 -5.11
CA ARG A 216 -22.84 15.92 -6.04
C ARG A 216 -21.97 16.44 -7.18
N GLU A 217 -20.65 16.39 -7.02
CA GLU A 217 -19.67 16.86 -7.99
C GLU A 217 -19.10 15.70 -8.82
N LEU A 218 -19.32 14.45 -8.36
CA LEU A 218 -18.82 13.27 -9.06
C LEU A 218 -19.63 12.98 -10.33
N PRO A 219 -18.97 12.65 -11.45
CA PRO A 219 -19.66 12.14 -12.62
C PRO A 219 -20.33 10.79 -12.30
N LEU A 220 -21.38 10.45 -13.06
CA LEU A 220 -22.13 9.19 -12.87
C LEU A 220 -21.23 7.96 -12.83
N VAL A 221 -20.19 7.92 -13.68
CA VAL A 221 -19.20 6.84 -13.70
C VAL A 221 -18.45 6.72 -12.38
N GLY A 222 -17.97 7.83 -11.82
CA GLY A 222 -17.28 7.84 -10.53
C GLY A 222 -18.18 7.33 -9.40
N THR A 223 -19.42 7.83 -9.35
CA THR A 223 -20.43 7.38 -8.37
C THR A 223 -20.73 5.88 -8.51
N ALA A 224 -20.92 5.38 -9.75
CA ALA A 224 -21.17 3.96 -10.01
C ALA A 224 -20.00 3.07 -9.60
N LEU A 225 -18.76 3.49 -9.85
CA LEU A 225 -17.57 2.75 -9.45
C LEU A 225 -17.42 2.69 -7.91
N LEU A 226 -17.72 3.78 -7.19
CA LEU A 226 -17.71 3.78 -5.73
C LEU A 226 -18.81 2.91 -5.14
N ALA A 227 -20.00 2.91 -5.75
CA ALA A 227 -21.10 2.02 -5.35
C ALA A 227 -20.75 0.54 -5.60
N ALA A 228 -20.19 0.21 -6.76
CA ALA A 228 -19.72 -1.13 -7.08
C ALA A 228 -18.60 -1.59 -6.14
N SER A 229 -17.65 -0.71 -5.83
CA SER A 229 -16.60 -0.94 -4.83
C SER A 229 -17.19 -1.32 -3.47
N SER A 230 -18.16 -0.54 -2.99
CA SER A 230 -18.84 -0.80 -1.71
C SER A 230 -19.56 -2.14 -1.71
N ALA A 231 -20.25 -2.50 -2.79
CA ALA A 231 -20.96 -3.78 -2.92
C ALA A 231 -19.98 -4.97 -2.91
N VAL A 232 -18.90 -4.89 -3.68
CA VAL A 232 -17.85 -5.94 -3.71
C VAL A 232 -17.19 -6.09 -2.34
N ALA A 233 -16.86 -4.97 -1.68
CA ALA A 233 -16.27 -4.99 -0.36
C ALA A 233 -17.20 -5.60 0.69
N ALA A 234 -18.47 -5.20 0.71
CA ALA A 234 -19.47 -5.72 1.63
C ALA A 234 -19.70 -7.24 1.48
N TRP A 235 -19.50 -7.80 0.28
CA TRP A 235 -19.60 -9.24 0.02
C TRP A 235 -18.33 -9.99 0.41
N SER A 236 -17.17 -9.35 0.41
CA SER A 236 -15.87 -10.01 0.59
C SER A 236 -15.74 -10.89 1.86
N PRO A 237 -16.33 -10.57 3.05
CA PRO A 237 -16.22 -11.42 4.25
C PRO A 237 -16.92 -12.76 4.13
N PHE A 238 -17.82 -12.94 3.15
CA PHE A 238 -18.54 -14.18 2.92
C PHE A 238 -17.79 -15.13 1.97
N ALA A 239 -16.73 -14.64 1.32
CA ALA A 239 -15.90 -15.41 0.41
C ALA A 239 -14.78 -16.18 1.17
N PRO A 240 -14.25 -17.28 0.61
CA PRO A 240 -13.05 -17.95 1.14
C PRO A 240 -11.88 -17.00 1.25
N GLY A 241 -10.97 -17.20 2.23
CA GLY A 241 -9.93 -16.24 2.62
C GLY A 241 -9.10 -15.65 1.46
N HIS A 242 -8.64 -16.49 0.52
CA HIS A 242 -7.87 -16.01 -0.65
C HIS A 242 -8.73 -15.22 -1.64
N LEU A 243 -10.02 -15.55 -1.78
CA LEU A 243 -10.95 -14.79 -2.61
C LEU A 243 -11.37 -13.48 -1.92
N SER A 244 -11.61 -13.52 -0.60
CA SER A 244 -11.89 -12.33 0.20
C SER A 244 -10.80 -11.27 0.02
N PHE A 245 -9.54 -11.65 0.11
CA PHE A 245 -8.40 -10.76 -0.14
C PHE A 245 -8.46 -10.12 -1.54
N ARG A 246 -8.67 -10.94 -2.58
CA ARG A 246 -8.77 -10.43 -3.97
C ARG A 246 -9.96 -9.49 -4.17
N LEU A 247 -11.09 -9.76 -3.52
CA LEU A 247 -12.27 -8.90 -3.58
C LEU A 247 -12.02 -7.55 -2.91
N VAL A 248 -11.35 -7.52 -1.76
CA VAL A 248 -10.96 -6.25 -1.11
C VAL A 248 -10.00 -5.45 -1.98
N LEU A 249 -9.00 -6.09 -2.58
CA LEU A 249 -8.08 -5.40 -3.51
C LEU A 249 -8.81 -4.87 -4.75
N GLY A 250 -9.70 -5.67 -5.34
CA GLY A 250 -10.53 -5.24 -6.47
C GLY A 250 -11.44 -4.08 -6.11
N ALA A 251 -12.07 -4.13 -4.94
CA ALA A 251 -12.89 -3.04 -4.43
C ALA A 251 -12.06 -1.75 -4.21
N ALA A 252 -10.86 -1.86 -3.61
CA ALA A 252 -9.98 -0.71 -3.47
C ALA A 252 -9.56 -0.11 -4.83
N ALA A 253 -9.27 -0.96 -5.82
CA ALA A 253 -8.98 -0.50 -7.17
C ALA A 253 -10.17 0.23 -7.83
N LEU A 254 -11.40 -0.29 -7.66
CA LEU A 254 -12.63 0.38 -8.12
C LEU A 254 -12.84 1.73 -7.42
N ALA A 255 -12.55 1.81 -6.12
CA ALA A 255 -12.66 3.07 -5.38
C ALA A 255 -11.68 4.12 -5.92
N VAL A 256 -10.42 3.74 -6.15
CA VAL A 256 -9.41 4.63 -6.75
C VAL A 256 -9.84 5.06 -8.16
N ALA A 257 -10.32 4.10 -8.99
CA ALA A 257 -10.81 4.42 -10.35
C ALA A 257 -12.00 5.38 -10.30
N GLY A 258 -12.90 5.23 -9.33
CA GLY A 258 -14.03 6.14 -9.12
C GLY A 258 -13.60 7.57 -8.79
N VAL A 259 -12.57 7.72 -7.95
CA VAL A 259 -11.98 9.02 -7.62
C VAL A 259 -11.24 9.62 -8.82
N VAL A 260 -10.43 8.83 -9.54
CA VAL A 260 -9.67 9.28 -10.71
C VAL A 260 -10.61 9.69 -11.87
N ALA A 261 -11.74 9.01 -12.04
CA ALA A 261 -12.73 9.36 -13.07
C ALA A 261 -13.47 10.69 -12.76
N ALA A 262 -13.28 11.23 -11.57
CA ALA A 262 -13.89 12.49 -11.14
C ALA A 262 -13.01 13.73 -11.41
N GLY A 263 -11.70 13.54 -11.66
CA GLY A 263 -10.75 14.61 -11.98
C GLY A 263 -10.45 14.66 -13.46
#